data_e95eef2647a1aacc731719f009386bf4
#
_entry.id   e95eef2647a1aacc731719f009386bf4
#
_cell.length_a   1.000
_cell.length_b   1.000
_cell.length_c   1.000
_cell.angle_alpha   90.00
_cell.angle_beta   90.00
_cell.angle_gamma   90.00
#
_symmetry.space_group_name_H-M   'P 1'
#
loop_
_entity.id
_entity.type
_entity.pdbx_description
1 polymer ?
#
loop_
_entity_poly.entity_id
_entity_poly.type
_entity_poly.pdbx_seq_one_letter_code
_entity_poly.pdbx_strand_id
1 'polypeptide(L)'
;MQILVTGASGFIGSFIVEKAMELGHDVWAGIRPTSSRRYLQDKRIHFIELNLEDMAVLQQQLCSFKTQSPYGWDIVIHAAGATKGKDRDDFFKTNYKGTQHLVESLRLCNILPKRMIYLSSLSVLGGIRQQPVSDEKGHVYAPILDDDKAEPNTAYGESKLAAEEYLRKQTDLDFVILRPTGVYGPREKDYFLMAKSIKQHIDFSVGFKPQEITFVYVKDLVDAVFLVSEKGERSHSYFVSDGNTYSSKDFSVLLQKEMGITGVLHIKAPLWLLRLICNANTLLSKVTGKLTALNNDKYHILKQRNWRCDISPITALGYEPHYNLEKGVRETIAWYKKEKWI
;
A
#
# COMPACT_ATOMS: atom_id res chain seq x y z
N MET A 1 -13.59 17.00 -12.13
CA MET A 1 -13.73 15.61 -12.58
C MET A 1 -14.50 14.83 -11.51
N GLN A 2 -15.24 13.81 -11.92
CA GLN A 2 -15.83 12.84 -11.00
C GLN A 2 -14.85 11.70 -10.72
N ILE A 3 -14.54 11.46 -9.46
CA ILE A 3 -13.53 10.46 -9.05
C ILE A 3 -14.16 9.45 -8.09
N LEU A 4 -14.05 8.16 -8.40
CA LEU A 4 -14.35 7.08 -7.47
C LEU A 4 -13.06 6.61 -6.80
N VAL A 5 -13.05 6.57 -5.48
CA VAL A 5 -11.98 5.98 -4.68
C VAL A 5 -12.52 4.73 -3.98
N THR A 6 -12.09 3.54 -4.41
CA THR A 6 -12.42 2.30 -3.67
C THR A 6 -11.46 2.13 -2.50
N GLY A 7 -11.92 1.49 -1.42
CA GLY A 7 -11.11 1.43 -0.20
C GLY A 7 -10.92 2.79 0.49
N ALA A 8 -11.82 3.73 0.21
CA ALA A 8 -11.79 5.11 0.68
C ALA A 8 -11.68 5.25 2.21
N SER A 9 -12.24 4.33 2.99
CA SER A 9 -12.16 4.34 4.46
C SER A 9 -10.83 3.80 5.02
N GLY A 10 -9.96 3.27 4.16
CA GLY A 10 -8.65 2.77 4.52
C GLY A 10 -7.61 3.86 4.77
N PHE A 11 -6.40 3.46 5.16
CA PHE A 11 -5.29 4.37 5.42
C PHE A 11 -5.01 5.26 4.19
N ILE A 12 -4.56 4.69 3.08
CA ILE A 12 -4.20 5.45 1.87
C ILE A 12 -5.46 6.06 1.23
N GLY A 13 -6.55 5.30 1.12
CA GLY A 13 -7.78 5.76 0.47
C GLY A 13 -8.36 7.02 1.10
N SER A 14 -8.29 7.16 2.44
CA SER A 14 -8.79 8.37 3.10
C SER A 14 -7.97 9.63 2.79
N PHE A 15 -6.67 9.51 2.59
CA PHE A 15 -5.82 10.63 2.13
C PHE A 15 -6.07 10.97 0.65
N ILE A 16 -6.33 9.96 -0.19
CA ILE A 16 -6.70 10.19 -1.60
C ILE A 16 -8.02 10.99 -1.67
N VAL A 17 -9.03 10.62 -0.87
CA VAL A 17 -10.30 11.36 -0.81
C VAL A 17 -10.06 12.79 -0.36
N GLU A 18 -9.29 13.03 0.71
CA GLU A 18 -8.95 14.38 1.19
C GLU A 18 -8.30 15.22 0.08
N LYS A 19 -7.28 14.68 -0.57
CA LYS A 19 -6.57 15.38 -1.65
C LYS A 19 -7.48 15.66 -2.86
N ALA A 20 -8.32 14.72 -3.25
CA ALA A 20 -9.28 14.92 -4.34
C ALA A 20 -10.26 16.07 -4.04
N MET A 21 -10.72 16.15 -2.79
CA MET A 21 -11.57 17.26 -2.32
C MET A 21 -10.83 18.59 -2.33
N GLU A 22 -9.55 18.61 -1.89
CA GLU A 22 -8.69 19.80 -1.92
C GLU A 22 -8.48 20.33 -3.34
N LEU A 23 -8.35 19.41 -4.32
CA LEU A 23 -8.21 19.72 -5.74
C LEU A 23 -9.55 20.13 -6.40
N GLY A 24 -10.65 20.17 -5.66
CA GLY A 24 -11.96 20.59 -6.15
C GLY A 24 -12.66 19.55 -7.04
N HIS A 25 -12.34 18.27 -6.89
CA HIS A 25 -13.02 17.19 -7.60
C HIS A 25 -14.31 16.79 -6.92
N ASP A 26 -15.24 16.22 -7.69
CA ASP A 26 -16.46 15.57 -7.21
C ASP A 26 -16.11 14.12 -6.81
N VAL A 27 -16.14 13.82 -5.52
CA VAL A 27 -15.52 12.61 -4.96
C VAL A 27 -16.56 11.62 -4.45
N TRP A 28 -16.45 10.40 -4.95
CA TRP A 28 -17.23 9.25 -4.51
C TRP A 28 -16.36 8.29 -3.71
N ALA A 29 -16.69 8.13 -2.43
CA ALA A 29 -16.03 7.20 -1.53
C ALA A 29 -16.70 5.83 -1.62
N GLY A 30 -16.03 4.88 -2.28
CA GLY A 30 -16.44 3.48 -2.36
C GLY A 30 -16.09 2.76 -1.05
N ILE A 31 -17.11 2.36 -0.29
CA ILE A 31 -16.98 1.77 1.05
C ILE A 31 -17.84 0.51 1.17
N ARG A 32 -17.54 -0.34 2.17
CA ARG A 32 -18.43 -1.42 2.61
C ARG A 32 -19.42 -0.89 3.65
N PRO A 33 -20.60 -1.50 3.85
CA PRO A 33 -21.58 -1.07 4.88
C PRO A 33 -20.97 -0.95 6.28
N THR A 34 -20.00 -1.83 6.61
CA THR A 34 -19.33 -1.87 7.92
C THR A 34 -18.13 -0.93 8.05
N SER A 35 -17.81 -0.16 7.00
CA SER A 35 -16.63 0.71 6.98
C SER A 35 -16.78 1.90 7.93
N SER A 36 -15.71 2.18 8.68
CA SER A 36 -15.64 3.41 9.48
C SER A 36 -15.52 4.64 8.57
N ARG A 37 -16.30 5.67 8.84
CA ARG A 37 -16.21 6.96 8.15
C ARG A 37 -15.41 8.00 8.95
N ARG A 38 -14.61 7.58 9.95
CA ARG A 38 -13.90 8.48 10.86
C ARG A 38 -13.10 9.58 10.14
N TYR A 39 -12.49 9.25 9.01
CA TYR A 39 -11.66 10.17 8.22
C TYR A 39 -12.36 10.67 6.94
N LEU A 40 -13.67 10.46 6.81
CA LEU A 40 -14.50 10.85 5.67
C LEU A 40 -15.66 11.71 6.16
N GLN A 41 -15.33 12.83 6.80
CA GLN A 41 -16.33 13.66 7.49
C GLN A 41 -16.79 14.88 6.67
N ASP A 42 -16.13 15.20 5.56
CA ASP A 42 -16.55 16.31 4.70
C ASP A 42 -17.91 16.00 4.06
N LYS A 43 -18.86 16.91 4.22
CA LYS A 43 -20.24 16.74 3.73
C LYS A 43 -20.37 16.70 2.20
N ARG A 44 -19.34 17.11 1.47
CA ARG A 44 -19.30 17.08 0.02
C ARG A 44 -18.92 15.70 -0.53
N ILE A 45 -18.47 14.77 0.31
CA ILE A 45 -18.12 13.41 -0.10
C ILE A 45 -19.42 12.63 -0.39
N HIS A 46 -19.53 12.13 -1.62
CA HIS A 46 -20.57 11.17 -1.96
C HIS A 46 -20.13 9.76 -1.53
N PHE A 47 -21.08 8.98 -1.04
CA PHE A 47 -20.80 7.60 -0.64
C PHE A 47 -21.50 6.61 -1.55
N ILE A 48 -20.78 5.59 -1.95
CA ILE A 48 -21.33 4.43 -2.66
C ILE A 48 -20.89 3.15 -1.95
N GLU A 49 -21.84 2.25 -1.71
CA GLU A 49 -21.53 0.93 -1.18
C GLU A 49 -21.06 0.02 -2.31
N LEU A 50 -19.91 -0.64 -2.12
CA LEU A 50 -19.31 -1.53 -3.08
C LEU A 50 -18.93 -2.86 -2.42
N ASN A 51 -19.56 -3.95 -2.86
CA ASN A 51 -19.21 -5.30 -2.45
C ASN A 51 -18.29 -5.95 -3.49
N LEU A 52 -17.00 -5.68 -3.41
CA LEU A 52 -16.01 -6.22 -4.34
C LEU A 52 -15.88 -7.76 -4.29
N GLU A 53 -16.40 -8.41 -3.26
CA GLU A 53 -16.30 -9.86 -3.09
C GLU A 53 -17.41 -10.63 -3.81
N ASP A 54 -18.51 -9.96 -4.16
CA ASP A 54 -19.68 -10.54 -4.85
C ASP A 54 -19.96 -9.74 -6.12
N MET A 55 -19.70 -10.39 -7.26
CA MET A 55 -19.84 -9.72 -8.57
C MET A 55 -21.29 -9.35 -8.88
N ALA A 56 -22.27 -10.18 -8.51
CA ALA A 56 -23.67 -9.91 -8.83
C ALA A 56 -24.20 -8.72 -8.03
N VAL A 57 -23.85 -8.66 -6.74
CA VAL A 57 -24.20 -7.53 -5.87
C VAL A 57 -23.51 -6.25 -6.35
N LEU A 58 -22.21 -6.34 -6.66
CA LEU A 58 -21.44 -5.20 -7.15
C LEU A 58 -22.00 -4.64 -8.46
N GLN A 59 -22.34 -5.53 -9.39
CA GLN A 59 -22.97 -5.14 -10.67
C GLN A 59 -24.29 -4.41 -10.43
N GLN A 60 -25.14 -4.93 -9.55
CA GLN A 60 -26.40 -4.26 -9.19
C GLN A 60 -26.15 -2.87 -8.59
N GLN A 61 -25.17 -2.73 -7.68
CA GLN A 61 -24.80 -1.45 -7.07
C GLN A 61 -24.34 -0.43 -8.11
N LEU A 62 -23.46 -0.83 -9.05
CA LEU A 62 -22.91 0.03 -10.07
C LEU A 62 -23.94 0.40 -11.17
N CYS A 63 -24.77 -0.56 -11.60
CA CYS A 63 -25.83 -0.28 -12.55
C CYS A 63 -26.92 0.61 -11.95
N SER A 64 -27.21 0.49 -10.66
CA SER A 64 -28.11 1.44 -9.97
C SER A 64 -27.50 2.84 -9.89
N PHE A 65 -26.19 2.96 -9.67
CA PHE A 65 -25.50 4.25 -9.72
C PHE A 65 -25.60 4.91 -11.10
N LYS A 66 -25.49 4.15 -12.18
CA LYS A 66 -25.62 4.67 -13.56
C LYS A 66 -26.92 5.43 -13.79
N THR A 67 -28.01 5.08 -13.12
CA THR A 67 -29.28 5.83 -13.24
C THR A 67 -29.17 7.26 -12.72
N GLN A 68 -28.25 7.51 -11.79
CA GLN A 68 -27.99 8.82 -11.18
C GLN A 68 -26.87 9.57 -11.92
N SER A 69 -25.87 8.84 -12.46
CA SER A 69 -24.73 9.38 -13.20
C SER A 69 -24.47 8.55 -14.47
N PRO A 70 -25.13 8.87 -15.60
CA PRO A 70 -25.09 8.06 -16.83
C PRO A 70 -23.70 7.84 -17.42
N TYR A 71 -22.78 8.77 -17.18
CA TYR A 71 -21.42 8.74 -17.72
C TYR A 71 -20.39 8.06 -16.80
N GLY A 72 -20.81 7.66 -15.59
CA GLY A 72 -19.89 7.08 -14.60
C GLY A 72 -18.87 8.10 -14.07
N TRP A 73 -17.68 7.60 -13.73
CA TRP A 73 -16.58 8.42 -13.21
C TRP A 73 -15.53 8.68 -14.28
N ASP A 74 -14.91 9.87 -14.24
CA ASP A 74 -13.75 10.17 -15.09
C ASP A 74 -12.55 9.30 -14.70
N ILE A 75 -12.31 9.18 -13.39
CA ILE A 75 -11.19 8.42 -12.83
C ILE A 75 -11.70 7.45 -11.75
N VAL A 76 -11.23 6.22 -11.79
CA VAL A 76 -11.38 5.25 -10.69
C VAL A 76 -10.01 5.01 -10.05
N ILE A 77 -9.86 5.35 -8.77
CA ILE A 77 -8.65 5.05 -8.00
C ILE A 77 -8.96 3.81 -7.16
N HIS A 78 -8.39 2.68 -7.57
CA HIS A 78 -8.62 1.41 -6.90
C HIS A 78 -7.58 1.18 -5.80
N ALA A 79 -7.89 1.70 -4.60
CA ALA A 79 -7.08 1.56 -3.39
C ALA A 79 -7.61 0.46 -2.44
N ALA A 80 -8.70 -0.21 -2.80
CA ALA A 80 -9.20 -1.35 -2.04
C ALA A 80 -8.23 -2.54 -2.17
N GLY A 81 -7.92 -3.16 -1.04
CA GLY A 81 -7.06 -4.33 -0.99
C GLY A 81 -6.85 -4.81 0.44
N ALA A 82 -6.60 -6.12 0.58
CA ALA A 82 -6.22 -6.72 1.84
C ALA A 82 -4.70 -6.80 1.95
N THR A 83 -4.13 -6.25 3.02
CA THR A 83 -2.71 -6.38 3.41
C THR A 83 -2.52 -7.42 4.51
N LYS A 84 -3.63 -7.97 5.03
CA LYS A 84 -3.68 -9.03 6.04
C LYS A 84 -4.76 -10.03 5.65
N GLY A 85 -4.46 -11.30 5.77
CA GLY A 85 -5.39 -12.42 5.51
C GLY A 85 -5.06 -13.59 6.41
N LYS A 86 -6.01 -14.51 6.60
CA LYS A 86 -5.82 -15.77 7.36
C LYS A 86 -5.01 -16.76 6.53
N ASP A 87 -5.25 -16.75 5.23
CA ASP A 87 -4.65 -17.65 4.25
C ASP A 87 -4.48 -16.93 2.90
N ARG A 88 -3.98 -17.67 1.93
CA ARG A 88 -3.77 -17.21 0.56
C ARG A 88 -5.07 -16.78 -0.12
N ASP A 89 -6.16 -17.49 0.14
CA ASP A 89 -7.45 -17.28 -0.54
C ASP A 89 -8.07 -15.92 -0.14
N ASP A 90 -7.93 -15.50 1.11
CA ASP A 90 -8.37 -14.18 1.57
C ASP A 90 -7.73 -13.05 0.75
N PHE A 91 -6.42 -13.16 0.46
CA PHE A 91 -5.72 -12.17 -0.37
C PHE A 91 -6.20 -12.21 -1.82
N PHE A 92 -6.33 -13.40 -2.41
CA PHE A 92 -6.78 -13.56 -3.80
C PHE A 92 -8.23 -13.12 -3.99
N LYS A 93 -9.10 -13.42 -3.03
CA LYS A 93 -10.50 -12.99 -3.05
C LYS A 93 -10.60 -11.46 -3.09
N THR A 94 -9.85 -10.76 -2.24
CA THR A 94 -9.95 -9.31 -2.15
C THR A 94 -9.14 -8.60 -3.22
N ASN A 95 -7.86 -8.97 -3.42
CA ASN A 95 -6.95 -8.21 -4.27
C ASN A 95 -7.11 -8.56 -5.75
N TYR A 96 -7.22 -9.85 -6.09
CA TYR A 96 -7.36 -10.28 -7.48
C TYR A 96 -8.82 -10.32 -7.93
N LYS A 97 -9.66 -11.13 -7.26
CA LYS A 97 -11.08 -11.26 -7.66
C LYS A 97 -11.84 -9.96 -7.49
N GLY A 98 -11.59 -9.21 -6.41
CA GLY A 98 -12.20 -7.90 -6.20
C GLY A 98 -11.86 -6.89 -7.30
N THR A 99 -10.61 -6.88 -7.80
CA THR A 99 -10.21 -6.06 -8.95
C THR A 99 -10.92 -6.53 -10.23
N GLN A 100 -10.96 -7.84 -10.46
CA GLN A 100 -11.68 -8.42 -11.61
C GLN A 100 -13.16 -8.06 -11.58
N HIS A 101 -13.84 -8.28 -10.44
CA HIS A 101 -15.25 -7.96 -10.28
C HIS A 101 -15.54 -6.47 -10.54
N LEU A 102 -14.65 -5.57 -10.05
CA LEU A 102 -14.82 -4.14 -10.28
C LEU A 102 -14.77 -3.80 -11.76
N VAL A 103 -13.74 -4.25 -12.47
CA VAL A 103 -13.58 -3.92 -13.91
C VAL A 103 -14.73 -4.53 -14.74
N GLU A 104 -15.08 -5.80 -14.51
CA GLU A 104 -16.17 -6.45 -15.24
C GLU A 104 -17.53 -5.79 -14.96
N SER A 105 -17.81 -5.44 -13.71
CA SER A 105 -19.08 -4.78 -13.38
C SER A 105 -19.17 -3.37 -13.96
N LEU A 106 -18.07 -2.60 -13.96
CA LEU A 106 -18.01 -1.28 -14.64
C LEU A 106 -18.27 -1.43 -16.15
N ARG A 107 -17.69 -2.46 -16.77
CA ARG A 107 -17.88 -2.77 -18.20
C ARG A 107 -19.31 -3.16 -18.49
N LEU A 108 -19.88 -4.11 -17.74
CA LEU A 108 -21.25 -4.58 -17.94
C LEU A 108 -22.30 -3.47 -17.75
N CYS A 109 -22.03 -2.52 -16.87
CA CYS A 109 -22.88 -1.34 -16.69
C CYS A 109 -22.58 -0.20 -17.69
N ASN A 110 -21.63 -0.37 -18.61
CA ASN A 110 -21.18 0.66 -19.58
C ASN A 110 -20.80 1.98 -18.88
N ILE A 111 -20.00 1.91 -17.81
CA ILE A 111 -19.45 3.04 -17.06
C ILE A 111 -17.96 2.84 -16.76
N LEU A 112 -17.21 2.24 -17.70
CA LEU A 112 -15.75 2.21 -17.59
C LEU A 112 -15.21 3.64 -17.48
N PRO A 113 -14.26 3.90 -16.55
CA PRO A 113 -13.69 5.23 -16.40
C PRO A 113 -12.79 5.58 -17.59
N LYS A 114 -12.54 6.87 -17.80
CA LYS A 114 -11.52 7.32 -18.77
C LYS A 114 -10.12 6.82 -18.37
N ARG A 115 -9.87 6.70 -17.06
CA ARG A 115 -8.61 6.17 -16.51
C ARG A 115 -8.82 5.47 -15.17
N MET A 116 -8.13 4.36 -14.96
CA MET A 116 -8.09 3.64 -13.71
C MET A 116 -6.67 3.67 -13.11
N ILE A 117 -6.53 4.07 -11.84
CA ILE A 117 -5.27 3.98 -11.10
C ILE A 117 -5.36 2.82 -10.13
N TYR A 118 -4.49 1.84 -10.31
CA TYR A 118 -4.44 0.66 -9.44
C TYR A 118 -3.30 0.77 -8.44
N LEU A 119 -3.59 0.71 -7.15
CA LEU A 119 -2.57 0.63 -6.10
C LEU A 119 -2.14 -0.82 -5.89
N SER A 120 -1.00 -1.15 -6.49
CA SER A 120 -0.29 -2.41 -6.30
C SER A 120 0.73 -2.32 -5.14
N SER A 121 1.88 -2.93 -5.25
CA SER A 121 2.96 -2.92 -4.24
C SER A 121 4.28 -3.35 -4.86
N LEU A 122 5.41 -2.86 -4.34
CA LEU A 122 6.73 -3.41 -4.64
C LEU A 122 6.83 -4.91 -4.33
N SER A 123 6.00 -5.42 -3.43
CA SER A 123 5.97 -6.86 -3.06
C SER A 123 5.67 -7.81 -4.24
N VAL A 124 5.15 -7.32 -5.37
CA VAL A 124 4.95 -8.13 -6.59
C VAL A 124 6.27 -8.62 -7.18
N LEU A 125 7.38 -7.91 -6.94
CA LEU A 125 8.71 -8.30 -7.41
C LEU A 125 9.34 -9.39 -6.52
N GLY A 126 8.92 -9.48 -5.25
CA GLY A 126 9.48 -10.44 -4.31
C GLY A 126 10.94 -10.16 -3.95
N GLY A 127 11.64 -11.22 -3.53
CA GLY A 127 13.01 -11.14 -3.06
C GLY A 127 14.06 -11.24 -4.16
N ILE A 128 14.05 -10.36 -5.13
CA ILE A 128 15.01 -10.30 -6.24
C ILE A 128 16.20 -9.39 -5.94
N ARG A 129 17.27 -9.46 -6.75
CA ARG A 129 18.49 -8.63 -6.65
C ARG A 129 19.10 -8.61 -5.24
N GLN A 130 19.09 -9.76 -4.53
CA GLN A 130 19.58 -9.87 -3.16
C GLN A 130 21.07 -10.24 -3.05
N GLN A 131 21.79 -10.35 -4.18
CA GLN A 131 23.22 -10.52 -4.18
C GLN A 131 23.90 -9.17 -4.00
N PRO A 132 24.87 -9.05 -3.07
CA PRO A 132 25.63 -7.82 -2.90
C PRO A 132 26.34 -7.42 -4.18
N VAL A 133 26.33 -6.13 -4.46
CA VAL A 133 27.06 -5.51 -5.58
C VAL A 133 28.08 -4.51 -5.02
N SER A 134 29.10 -4.19 -5.82
CA SER A 134 29.98 -3.06 -5.53
C SER A 134 29.40 -1.82 -6.21
N ASP A 135 28.90 -0.89 -5.41
CA ASP A 135 28.32 0.38 -5.87
C ASP A 135 29.19 1.55 -5.37
N GLU A 136 29.58 2.46 -6.26
CA GLU A 136 30.38 3.65 -5.93
C GLU A 136 29.68 4.57 -4.90
N LYS A 137 28.35 4.50 -4.81
CA LYS A 137 27.53 5.23 -3.82
C LYS A 137 27.42 4.54 -2.47
N GLY A 138 28.07 3.37 -2.29
CA GLY A 138 28.07 2.61 -1.04
C GLY A 138 26.82 1.78 -0.79
N HIS A 139 25.94 1.60 -1.78
CA HIS A 139 24.81 0.68 -1.66
C HIS A 139 25.27 -0.78 -1.72
N VAL A 140 24.57 -1.62 -0.95
CA VAL A 140 24.86 -3.07 -0.89
C VAL A 140 24.19 -3.82 -2.03
N TYR A 141 23.03 -3.36 -2.52
CA TYR A 141 22.23 -4.07 -3.52
C TYR A 141 21.91 -3.18 -4.73
N ALA A 142 21.79 -3.80 -5.89
CA ALA A 142 21.30 -3.11 -7.09
C ALA A 142 19.80 -2.73 -6.93
N PRO A 143 19.34 -1.60 -7.48
CA PRO A 143 17.93 -1.24 -7.43
C PRO A 143 17.08 -2.23 -8.22
N ILE A 144 15.88 -2.51 -7.72
CA ILE A 144 14.83 -3.23 -8.43
C ILE A 144 14.28 -2.31 -9.51
N LEU A 145 14.19 -2.81 -10.74
CA LEU A 145 13.69 -2.08 -11.91
C LEU A 145 12.24 -2.49 -12.21
N ASP A 146 11.49 -1.65 -12.91
CA ASP A 146 10.08 -1.90 -13.23
C ASP A 146 9.88 -3.02 -14.27
N ASP A 147 10.89 -3.29 -15.09
CA ASP A 147 10.97 -4.38 -16.07
C ASP A 147 11.55 -5.69 -15.51
N ASP A 148 11.99 -5.70 -14.25
CA ASP A 148 12.44 -6.95 -13.61
C ASP A 148 11.30 -7.97 -13.59
N LYS A 149 11.66 -9.23 -13.82
CA LYS A 149 10.73 -10.34 -13.72
C LYS A 149 10.14 -10.42 -12.31
N ALA A 150 8.82 -10.35 -12.22
CA ALA A 150 8.12 -10.48 -10.96
C ALA A 150 8.21 -11.90 -10.41
N GLU A 151 8.69 -12.05 -9.17
CA GLU A 151 8.85 -13.33 -8.46
C GLU A 151 8.34 -13.19 -7.00
N PRO A 152 7.03 -12.91 -6.80
CA PRO A 152 6.48 -12.68 -5.47
C PRO A 152 6.68 -13.90 -4.58
N ASN A 153 7.01 -13.66 -3.32
CA ASN A 153 7.29 -14.70 -2.34
C ASN A 153 6.32 -14.66 -1.14
N THR A 154 5.21 -13.93 -1.30
CA THR A 154 4.13 -13.82 -0.32
C THR A 154 2.78 -13.94 -1.01
N ALA A 155 1.76 -14.47 -0.31
CA ALA A 155 0.40 -14.55 -0.83
C ALA A 155 -0.18 -13.16 -1.19
N TYR A 156 0.20 -12.14 -0.41
CA TYR A 156 -0.11 -10.75 -0.72
C TYR A 156 0.48 -10.32 -2.08
N GLY A 157 1.80 -10.48 -2.26
CA GLY A 157 2.48 -10.13 -3.51
C GLY A 157 1.94 -10.89 -4.72
N GLU A 158 1.72 -12.22 -4.58
CA GLU A 158 1.09 -13.06 -5.61
C GLU A 158 -0.29 -12.55 -6.02
N SER A 159 -1.13 -12.19 -5.04
CA SER A 159 -2.49 -11.71 -5.31
C SER A 159 -2.51 -10.33 -6.01
N LYS A 160 -1.55 -9.45 -5.67
CA LYS A 160 -1.38 -8.16 -6.33
C LYS A 160 -0.87 -8.34 -7.76
N LEU A 161 0.11 -9.23 -7.97
CA LEU A 161 0.61 -9.56 -9.32
C LEU A 161 -0.49 -10.12 -10.20
N ALA A 162 -1.29 -11.07 -9.70
CA ALA A 162 -2.41 -11.63 -10.45
C ALA A 162 -3.42 -10.54 -10.89
N ALA A 163 -3.65 -9.51 -10.07
CA ALA A 163 -4.49 -8.38 -10.44
C ALA A 163 -3.82 -7.49 -11.50
N GLU A 164 -2.50 -7.24 -11.42
CA GLU A 164 -1.77 -6.53 -12.48
C GLU A 164 -1.84 -7.27 -13.82
N GLU A 165 -1.59 -8.59 -13.82
CA GLU A 165 -1.67 -9.44 -15.00
C GLU A 165 -3.08 -9.45 -15.62
N TYR A 166 -4.13 -9.43 -14.78
CA TYR A 166 -5.50 -9.28 -15.24
C TYR A 166 -5.71 -7.93 -15.93
N LEU A 167 -5.29 -6.83 -15.30
CA LEU A 167 -5.42 -5.47 -15.87
C LEU A 167 -4.67 -5.35 -17.20
N ARG A 168 -3.47 -5.91 -17.32
CA ARG A 168 -2.66 -5.87 -18.55
C ARG A 168 -3.33 -6.58 -19.75
N LYS A 169 -4.30 -7.45 -19.49
CA LYS A 169 -5.10 -8.11 -20.53
C LYS A 169 -6.29 -7.27 -20.99
N GLN A 170 -6.60 -6.15 -20.31
CA GLN A 170 -7.74 -5.30 -20.67
C GLN A 170 -7.34 -4.29 -21.74
N THR A 171 -7.80 -4.48 -22.98
CA THR A 171 -7.47 -3.59 -24.11
C THR A 171 -8.36 -2.36 -24.18
N ASP A 172 -9.54 -2.42 -23.59
CA ASP A 172 -10.57 -1.37 -23.57
C ASP A 172 -10.48 -0.42 -22.37
N LEU A 173 -9.58 -0.71 -21.39
CA LEU A 173 -9.40 0.09 -20.19
C LEU A 173 -8.05 0.83 -20.24
N ASP A 174 -8.07 2.15 -20.05
CA ASP A 174 -6.86 2.92 -19.73
C ASP A 174 -6.57 2.77 -18.24
N PHE A 175 -5.42 2.21 -17.90
CA PHE A 175 -5.01 2.05 -16.51
C PHE A 175 -3.53 2.37 -16.31
N VAL A 176 -3.20 2.78 -15.08
CA VAL A 176 -1.83 2.96 -14.57
C VAL A 176 -1.69 2.23 -13.25
N ILE A 177 -0.56 1.57 -13.06
CA ILE A 177 -0.25 0.82 -11.84
C ILE A 177 0.77 1.58 -11.01
N LEU A 178 0.50 1.78 -9.72
CA LEU A 178 1.48 2.27 -8.76
C LEU A 178 1.94 1.13 -7.86
N ARG A 179 3.25 0.96 -7.73
CA ARG A 179 3.92 -0.02 -6.88
C ARG A 179 4.65 0.70 -5.73
N PRO A 180 3.93 1.18 -4.71
CA PRO A 180 4.57 1.85 -3.58
C PRO A 180 5.42 0.86 -2.78
N THR A 181 6.44 1.41 -2.12
CA THR A 181 7.29 0.74 -1.15
C THR A 181 6.61 0.70 0.23
N GLY A 182 7.37 0.73 1.32
CA GLY A 182 6.81 0.83 2.67
C GLY A 182 6.09 2.15 2.91
N VAL A 183 4.75 2.18 2.77
CA VAL A 183 3.94 3.39 2.98
C VAL A 183 3.74 3.62 4.47
N TYR A 184 4.12 4.78 4.97
CA TYR A 184 3.97 5.15 6.37
C TYR A 184 3.33 6.54 6.52
N GLY A 185 2.88 6.86 7.73
CA GLY A 185 2.27 8.16 8.04
C GLY A 185 1.15 8.08 9.07
N PRO A 186 0.43 9.18 9.30
CA PRO A 186 -0.76 9.21 10.14
C PRO A 186 -1.80 8.17 9.71
N ARG A 187 -2.51 7.56 10.66
CA ARG A 187 -3.55 6.51 10.46
C ARG A 187 -3.00 5.12 10.14
N GLU A 188 -1.69 4.98 9.86
CA GLU A 188 -1.06 3.69 9.58
C GLU A 188 -0.87 2.91 10.90
N LYS A 189 -1.17 1.59 10.88
CA LYS A 189 -1.23 0.78 12.10
C LYS A 189 -0.04 -0.12 12.32
N ASP A 190 0.68 -0.54 11.28
CA ASP A 190 1.80 -1.49 11.42
C ASP A 190 3.07 -0.78 11.94
N TYR A 191 3.41 0.40 11.41
CA TYR A 191 4.48 1.23 11.96
C TYR A 191 4.13 1.85 13.32
N PHE A 192 2.82 2.07 13.58
CA PHE A 192 2.36 2.43 14.91
C PHE A 192 2.70 1.37 15.98
N LEU A 193 2.64 0.06 15.63
CA LEU A 193 3.07 -1.00 16.56
C LEU A 193 4.54 -0.89 16.92
N MET A 194 5.41 -0.48 15.98
CA MET A 194 6.82 -0.20 16.26
C MET A 194 6.97 0.99 17.24
N ALA A 195 6.26 2.09 16.98
CA ALA A 195 6.26 3.25 17.88
C ALA A 195 5.78 2.86 19.30
N LYS A 196 4.76 2.02 19.39
CA LYS A 196 4.26 1.50 20.67
C LYS A 196 5.28 0.64 21.40
N SER A 197 6.03 -0.21 20.69
CA SER A 197 7.10 -1.03 21.26
C SER A 197 8.24 -0.14 21.77
N ILE A 198 8.65 0.87 21.01
CA ILE A 198 9.68 1.84 21.42
C ILE A 198 9.22 2.63 22.65
N LYS A 199 7.93 3.00 22.73
CA LYS A 199 7.38 3.63 23.94
C LYS A 199 7.53 2.74 25.20
N GLN A 200 7.60 1.42 25.02
CA GLN A 200 7.88 0.44 26.06
C GLN A 200 9.39 0.16 26.23
N HIS A 201 10.26 0.99 25.65
CA HIS A 201 11.72 0.84 25.66
C HIS A 201 12.22 -0.46 25.00
N ILE A 202 11.48 -0.98 24.00
CA ILE A 202 11.88 -2.19 23.27
C ILE A 202 11.90 -1.90 21.77
N ASP A 203 13.01 -2.23 21.12
CA ASP A 203 13.17 -2.17 19.67
C ASP A 203 13.54 -3.56 19.13
N PHE A 204 12.74 -4.07 18.20
CA PHE A 204 12.98 -5.36 17.57
C PHE A 204 13.52 -5.19 16.15
N SER A 205 14.62 -5.88 15.86
CA SER A 205 15.17 -6.01 14.51
C SER A 205 15.38 -7.48 14.14
N VAL A 206 15.49 -7.77 12.84
CA VAL A 206 15.51 -9.14 12.32
C VAL A 206 16.74 -9.37 11.44
N GLY A 207 17.46 -10.45 11.73
CA GLY A 207 18.63 -10.90 10.97
C GLY A 207 19.86 -10.03 11.20
N PHE A 208 21.02 -10.50 10.71
CA PHE A 208 22.32 -9.88 10.97
C PHE A 208 22.99 -9.31 9.72
N LYS A 209 22.47 -9.63 8.53
CA LYS A 209 22.97 -9.09 7.26
C LYS A 209 22.42 -7.68 7.00
N PRO A 210 23.14 -6.82 6.28
CA PRO A 210 22.62 -5.52 5.85
C PRO A 210 21.26 -5.65 5.15
N GLN A 211 20.45 -4.63 5.28
CA GLN A 211 19.15 -4.52 4.63
C GLN A 211 18.99 -3.10 4.11
N GLU A 212 18.62 -2.96 2.85
CA GLU A 212 18.29 -1.70 2.21
C GLU A 212 16.79 -1.62 2.00
N ILE A 213 16.19 -0.62 2.62
CA ILE A 213 14.73 -0.40 2.64
C ILE A 213 14.44 0.96 2.06
N THR A 214 13.34 1.07 1.33
CA THR A 214 12.80 2.32 0.84
C THR A 214 11.43 2.57 1.46
N PHE A 215 11.09 3.83 1.63
CA PHE A 215 9.82 4.27 2.21
C PHE A 215 9.16 5.31 1.32
N VAL A 216 7.86 5.49 1.50
CA VAL A 216 7.12 6.63 0.97
C VAL A 216 6.15 7.15 2.02
N TYR A 217 6.19 8.45 2.24
CA TYR A 217 5.20 9.10 3.10
C TYR A 217 3.86 9.14 2.39
N VAL A 218 2.76 8.91 3.13
CA VAL A 218 1.43 8.75 2.52
C VAL A 218 1.01 9.94 1.67
N LYS A 219 1.37 11.16 2.02
CA LYS A 219 1.03 12.35 1.20
C LYS A 219 1.76 12.34 -0.14
N ASP A 220 3.06 11.99 -0.16
CA ASP A 220 3.81 11.87 -1.42
C ASP A 220 3.26 10.75 -2.31
N LEU A 221 2.83 9.63 -1.73
CA LEU A 221 2.12 8.59 -2.51
C LEU A 221 0.83 9.14 -3.11
N VAL A 222 0.07 9.93 -2.36
CA VAL A 222 -1.16 10.55 -2.86
C VAL A 222 -0.86 11.55 -3.98
N ASP A 223 0.18 12.36 -3.84
CA ASP A 223 0.62 13.25 -4.93
C ASP A 223 1.04 12.47 -6.18
N ALA A 224 1.73 11.31 -6.01
CA ALA A 224 2.03 10.40 -7.11
C ALA A 224 0.77 9.85 -7.79
N VAL A 225 -0.29 9.51 -7.03
CA VAL A 225 -1.59 9.05 -7.59
C VAL A 225 -2.18 10.09 -8.52
N PHE A 226 -2.22 11.37 -8.12
CA PHE A 226 -2.77 12.44 -8.96
C PHE A 226 -1.85 12.77 -10.13
N LEU A 227 -0.53 12.75 -9.95
CA LEU A 227 0.42 12.92 -11.04
C LEU A 227 0.22 11.89 -12.15
N VAL A 228 0.15 10.59 -11.81
CA VAL A 228 -0.04 9.56 -12.84
C VAL A 228 -1.46 9.52 -13.39
N SER A 229 -2.43 10.06 -12.68
CA SER A 229 -3.78 10.22 -13.22
C SER A 229 -3.83 11.19 -14.40
N GLU A 230 -2.91 12.15 -14.45
CA GLU A 230 -2.78 13.14 -15.52
C GLU A 230 -1.72 12.75 -16.56
N LYS A 231 -0.52 12.34 -16.11
CA LYS A 231 0.66 12.18 -16.96
C LYS A 231 1.13 10.73 -17.13
N GLY A 232 0.58 9.77 -16.37
CA GLY A 232 1.01 8.39 -16.42
C GLY A 232 0.77 7.75 -17.80
N GLU A 233 1.70 6.95 -18.26
CA GLU A 233 1.57 6.20 -19.50
C GLU A 233 0.57 5.04 -19.33
N ARG A 234 -0.25 4.83 -20.35
CA ARG A 234 -1.24 3.74 -20.35
C ARG A 234 -0.55 2.39 -20.18
N SER A 235 -1.12 1.55 -19.32
CA SER A 235 -0.64 0.18 -19.04
C SER A 235 0.75 0.10 -18.41
N HIS A 236 1.32 1.23 -17.99
CA HIS A 236 2.62 1.30 -17.33
C HIS A 236 2.51 1.11 -15.81
N SER A 237 3.60 0.67 -15.19
CA SER A 237 3.72 0.55 -13.74
C SER A 237 4.88 1.40 -13.23
N TYR A 238 4.67 2.11 -12.12
CA TYR A 238 5.67 2.98 -11.51
C TYR A 238 5.92 2.60 -10.06
N PHE A 239 7.19 2.49 -9.67
CA PHE A 239 7.54 2.46 -8.26
C PHE A 239 7.41 3.84 -7.63
N VAL A 240 7.03 3.85 -6.35
CA VAL A 240 6.91 5.10 -5.58
C VAL A 240 7.64 4.96 -4.25
N SER A 241 8.66 5.77 -4.07
CA SER A 241 9.41 5.93 -2.81
C SER A 241 9.84 7.39 -2.66
N ASP A 242 10.51 7.73 -1.55
CA ASP A 242 11.12 9.03 -1.35
C ASP A 242 12.49 9.21 -2.03
N GLY A 243 12.90 8.23 -2.85
CA GLY A 243 14.17 8.23 -3.57
C GLY A 243 15.40 7.90 -2.73
N ASN A 244 15.25 7.78 -1.40
CA ASN A 244 16.35 7.44 -0.50
C ASN A 244 16.34 5.97 -0.12
N THR A 245 17.50 5.48 0.31
CA THR A 245 17.68 4.11 0.83
C THR A 245 18.05 4.18 2.28
N TYR A 246 17.42 3.36 3.10
CA TYR A 246 17.54 3.34 4.55
C TYR A 246 17.95 1.96 5.06
N SER A 247 18.63 1.92 6.19
CA SER A 247 18.85 0.68 6.92
C SER A 247 17.60 0.28 7.73
N SER A 248 17.55 -0.98 8.16
CA SER A 248 16.48 -1.47 9.04
C SER A 248 16.38 -0.78 10.40
N LYS A 249 17.40 0.03 10.78
CA LYS A 249 17.45 0.77 12.05
C LYS A 249 16.97 2.21 11.94
N ASP A 250 17.06 2.83 10.76
CA ASP A 250 16.87 4.27 10.62
C ASP A 250 15.45 4.70 11.04
N PHE A 251 14.44 3.92 10.69
CA PHE A 251 13.06 4.20 11.10
C PHE A 251 12.92 4.17 12.64
N SER A 252 13.48 3.16 13.29
CA SER A 252 13.45 3.00 14.75
C SER A 252 14.20 4.13 15.46
N VAL A 253 15.37 4.50 14.99
CA VAL A 253 16.18 5.61 15.56
C VAL A 253 15.41 6.92 15.45
N LEU A 254 14.77 7.20 14.31
CA LEU A 254 13.96 8.40 14.14
C LEU A 254 12.72 8.41 15.04
N LEU A 255 12.05 7.26 15.24
CA LEU A 255 10.95 7.15 16.20
C LEU A 255 11.42 7.48 17.62
N GLN A 256 12.57 6.93 18.06
CA GLN A 256 13.14 7.20 19.38
C GLN A 256 13.43 8.70 19.55
N LYS A 257 14.07 9.32 18.55
CA LYS A 257 14.37 10.75 18.51
C LYS A 257 13.12 11.62 18.65
N GLU A 258 12.11 11.39 17.81
CA GLU A 258 10.90 12.23 17.75
C GLU A 258 9.95 12.00 18.95
N MET A 259 10.05 10.83 19.58
CA MET A 259 9.32 10.54 20.82
C MET A 259 10.07 11.00 22.07
N GLY A 260 11.36 11.34 21.96
CA GLY A 260 12.20 11.71 23.10
C GLY A 260 12.52 10.54 24.03
N ILE A 261 12.57 9.30 23.48
CA ILE A 261 12.78 8.10 24.27
C ILE A 261 14.25 7.66 24.14
N THR A 262 14.89 7.50 25.29
CA THR A 262 16.26 7.00 25.44
C THR A 262 16.28 5.69 26.22
N GLY A 263 17.41 4.97 26.19
CA GLY A 263 17.55 3.73 26.96
C GLY A 263 16.67 2.60 26.41
N VAL A 264 16.60 2.45 25.10
CA VAL A 264 15.82 1.41 24.42
C VAL A 264 16.64 0.13 24.31
N LEU A 265 16.06 -0.99 24.73
CA LEU A 265 16.66 -2.32 24.60
C LEU A 265 16.48 -2.80 23.14
N HIS A 266 17.60 -2.94 22.42
CA HIS A 266 17.60 -3.45 21.06
C HIS A 266 17.70 -4.98 21.03
N ILE A 267 16.63 -5.64 20.65
CA ILE A 267 16.55 -7.09 20.51
C ILE A 267 16.67 -7.48 19.04
N LYS A 268 17.74 -8.20 18.71
CA LYS A 268 17.98 -8.67 17.35
C LYS A 268 17.68 -10.16 17.24
N ALA A 269 16.57 -10.49 16.56
CA ALA A 269 16.14 -11.86 16.42
C ALA A 269 16.82 -12.55 15.21
N PRO A 270 17.40 -13.75 15.36
CA PRO A 270 17.88 -14.52 14.24
C PRO A 270 16.71 -15.02 13.38
N LEU A 271 16.93 -15.18 12.08
CA LEU A 271 15.89 -15.59 11.13
C LEU A 271 15.23 -16.94 11.45
N TRP A 272 15.98 -17.88 12.00
CA TRP A 272 15.42 -19.19 12.38
C TRP A 272 14.39 -19.07 13.50
N LEU A 273 14.64 -18.21 14.50
CA LEU A 273 13.71 -17.96 15.61
C LEU A 273 12.45 -17.25 15.08
N LEU A 274 12.61 -16.23 14.23
CA LEU A 274 11.48 -15.57 13.57
C LEU A 274 10.63 -16.58 12.80
N ARG A 275 11.25 -17.51 12.04
CA ARG A 275 10.53 -18.56 11.29
C ARG A 275 9.70 -19.46 12.21
N LEU A 276 10.27 -19.89 13.36
CA LEU A 276 9.53 -20.69 14.33
C LEU A 276 8.31 -19.94 14.88
N ILE A 277 8.49 -18.67 15.26
CA ILE A 277 7.39 -17.83 15.77
C ILE A 277 6.31 -17.63 14.70
N CYS A 278 6.68 -17.32 13.47
CA CYS A 278 5.74 -17.14 12.37
C CYS A 278 4.95 -18.43 12.04
N ASN A 279 5.63 -19.58 12.04
CA ASN A 279 4.96 -20.88 11.82
C ASN A 279 3.97 -21.21 12.95
N ALA A 280 4.37 -21.02 14.21
CA ALA A 280 3.48 -21.26 15.36
C ALA A 280 2.26 -20.33 15.32
N ASN A 281 2.46 -19.03 15.02
CA ASN A 281 1.39 -18.07 14.90
C ASN A 281 0.46 -18.38 13.72
N THR A 282 0.99 -18.83 12.59
CA THR A 282 0.17 -19.24 11.43
C THR A 282 -0.69 -20.43 11.77
N LEU A 283 -0.16 -21.42 12.50
CA LEU A 283 -0.93 -22.57 12.97
C LEU A 283 -2.02 -22.14 13.97
N LEU A 284 -1.67 -21.30 14.94
CA LEU A 284 -2.62 -20.76 15.91
C LEU A 284 -3.74 -19.95 15.25
N SER A 285 -3.42 -19.17 14.25
CA SER A 285 -4.40 -18.39 13.46
C SER A 285 -5.40 -19.29 12.75
N LYS A 286 -4.95 -20.43 12.18
CA LYS A 286 -5.83 -21.41 11.55
C LYS A 286 -6.81 -22.04 12.55
N VAL A 287 -6.36 -22.32 13.78
CA VAL A 287 -7.19 -22.92 14.83
C VAL A 287 -8.14 -21.92 15.47
N THR A 288 -7.66 -20.70 15.76
CA THR A 288 -8.45 -19.69 16.51
C THR A 288 -9.25 -18.75 15.61
N GLY A 289 -8.97 -18.72 14.30
CA GLY A 289 -9.55 -17.77 13.36
C GLY A 289 -9.08 -16.32 13.55
N LYS A 290 -8.16 -16.05 14.49
CA LYS A 290 -7.66 -14.70 14.76
C LYS A 290 -6.43 -14.39 13.91
N LEU A 291 -6.42 -13.20 13.30
CA LEU A 291 -5.25 -12.70 12.57
C LEU A 291 -4.11 -12.36 13.54
N THR A 292 -2.90 -12.84 13.21
CA THR A 292 -1.68 -12.51 13.96
C THR A 292 -0.81 -11.54 13.17
N ALA A 293 -0.11 -10.65 13.88
CA ALA A 293 0.79 -9.66 13.26
C ALA A 293 2.02 -10.30 12.60
N LEU A 294 2.50 -11.44 13.14
CA LEU A 294 3.63 -12.21 12.62
C LEU A 294 3.10 -13.53 12.06
N ASN A 295 3.15 -13.69 10.76
CA ASN A 295 2.77 -14.88 10.01
C ASN A 295 3.85 -15.23 8.97
N ASN A 296 3.63 -16.27 8.16
CA ASN A 296 4.61 -16.69 7.16
C ASN A 296 4.86 -15.62 6.08
N ASP A 297 3.86 -14.87 5.65
CA ASP A 297 4.06 -13.76 4.71
C ASP A 297 4.97 -12.69 5.32
N LYS A 298 4.72 -12.33 6.59
CA LYS A 298 5.56 -11.36 7.29
C LYS A 298 7.02 -11.85 7.46
N TYR A 299 7.22 -13.18 7.65
CA TYR A 299 8.55 -13.77 7.65
C TYR A 299 9.29 -13.52 6.33
N HIS A 300 8.65 -13.74 5.18
CA HIS A 300 9.26 -13.52 3.87
C HIS A 300 9.61 -12.05 3.63
N ILE A 301 8.72 -11.13 4.03
CA ILE A 301 8.98 -9.68 3.98
C ILE A 301 10.18 -9.29 4.84
N LEU A 302 10.22 -9.72 6.11
CA LEU A 302 11.29 -9.37 7.04
C LEU A 302 12.63 -10.03 6.71
N LYS A 303 12.61 -11.20 6.08
CA LYS A 303 13.81 -11.89 5.60
C LYS A 303 14.46 -11.19 4.42
N GLN A 304 13.70 -10.57 3.55
CA GLN A 304 14.17 -9.91 2.32
C GLN A 304 15.14 -8.78 2.67
N ARG A 305 16.26 -8.70 1.94
CA ARG A 305 17.33 -7.76 2.23
C ARG A 305 17.31 -6.54 1.34
N ASN A 306 16.85 -6.69 0.10
CA ASN A 306 16.76 -5.62 -0.87
C ASN A 306 15.31 -5.20 -1.09
N TRP A 307 15.01 -3.94 -0.74
CA TRP A 307 13.77 -3.24 -1.04
C TRP A 307 14.06 -1.92 -1.77
N ARG A 308 15.28 -1.76 -2.28
CA ARG A 308 15.66 -0.59 -3.06
C ARG A 308 15.05 -0.70 -4.46
N CYS A 309 14.34 0.32 -4.90
CA CYS A 309 13.73 0.37 -6.23
C CYS A 309 14.13 1.66 -6.97
N ASP A 310 14.12 1.58 -8.28
CA ASP A 310 14.35 2.73 -9.16
C ASP A 310 13.05 3.51 -9.37
N ILE A 311 13.05 4.79 -8.99
CA ILE A 311 11.91 5.70 -9.20
C ILE A 311 12.15 6.68 -10.36
N SER A 312 13.21 6.52 -11.14
CA SER A 312 13.51 7.43 -12.25
C SER A 312 12.35 7.53 -13.27
N PRO A 313 11.58 6.46 -13.58
CA PRO A 313 10.44 6.59 -14.49
C PRO A 313 9.35 7.54 -13.99
N ILE A 314 8.99 7.48 -12.71
CA ILE A 314 7.97 8.41 -12.18
C ILE A 314 8.53 9.81 -11.95
N THR A 315 9.81 9.93 -11.60
CA THR A 315 10.51 11.22 -11.49
C THR A 315 10.55 11.93 -12.85
N ALA A 316 10.73 11.21 -13.95
CA ALA A 316 10.67 11.76 -15.30
C ALA A 316 9.29 12.37 -15.65
N LEU A 317 8.21 11.93 -15.00
CA LEU A 317 6.88 12.55 -15.12
C LEU A 317 6.75 13.85 -14.29
N GLY A 318 7.73 14.15 -13.42
CA GLY A 318 7.73 15.30 -12.51
C GLY A 318 7.36 14.95 -11.07
N TYR A 319 7.49 13.69 -10.65
CA TYR A 319 7.33 13.30 -9.25
C TYR A 319 8.50 13.79 -8.42
N GLU A 320 8.21 14.61 -7.41
CA GLU A 320 9.17 15.12 -6.44
C GLU A 320 8.66 14.81 -5.03
N PRO A 321 9.27 13.86 -4.30
CA PRO A 321 8.86 13.57 -2.93
C PRO A 321 9.21 14.75 -2.01
N HIS A 322 8.23 15.24 -1.27
CA HIS A 322 8.36 16.36 -0.33
C HIS A 322 8.81 15.92 1.06
N TYR A 323 8.78 14.63 1.35
CA TYR A 323 9.10 14.04 2.64
C TYR A 323 10.20 12.99 2.52
N ASN A 324 11.33 13.25 3.15
CA ASN A 324 12.25 12.18 3.53
C ASN A 324 11.75 11.48 4.80
N LEU A 325 12.41 10.38 5.18
CA LEU A 325 11.99 9.58 6.33
C LEU A 325 11.94 10.41 7.64
N GLU A 326 12.91 11.30 7.87
CA GLU A 326 12.97 12.13 9.10
C GLU A 326 11.77 13.06 9.21
N LYS A 327 11.48 13.81 8.14
CA LYS A 327 10.35 14.73 8.11
C LYS A 327 9.00 13.99 8.26
N GLY A 328 8.84 12.87 7.56
CA GLY A 328 7.61 12.09 7.62
C GLY A 328 7.39 11.42 8.98
N VAL A 329 8.44 10.91 9.63
CA VAL A 329 8.36 10.35 10.99
C VAL A 329 7.98 11.43 11.99
N ARG A 330 8.57 12.63 11.88
CA ARG A 330 8.23 13.77 12.74
C ARG A 330 6.74 14.12 12.66
N GLU A 331 6.19 14.27 11.46
CA GLU A 331 4.75 14.55 11.28
C GLU A 331 3.89 13.39 11.79
N THR A 332 4.29 12.15 11.55
CA THR A 332 3.59 10.97 12.01
C THR A 332 3.49 10.94 13.54
N ILE A 333 4.60 11.17 14.25
CA ILE A 333 4.63 11.20 15.71
C ILE A 333 3.83 12.39 16.26
N ALA A 334 3.92 13.56 15.64
CA ALA A 334 3.09 14.71 16.01
C ALA A 334 1.59 14.39 15.92
N TRP A 335 1.19 13.70 14.86
CA TRP A 335 -0.19 13.25 14.68
C TRP A 335 -0.58 12.18 15.73
N TYR A 336 0.29 11.19 16.02
CA TYR A 336 0.00 10.18 17.05
C TYR A 336 -0.23 10.84 18.42
N LYS A 337 0.59 11.84 18.78
CA LYS A 337 0.42 12.61 20.03
C LYS A 337 -0.90 13.38 20.04
N LYS A 338 -1.24 14.08 18.95
CA LYS A 338 -2.48 14.86 18.79
C LYS A 338 -3.73 13.97 18.92
N GLU A 339 -3.73 12.82 18.25
CA GLU A 339 -4.83 11.87 18.24
C GLU A 339 -4.85 10.90 19.43
N LYS A 340 -3.93 11.10 20.39
CA LYS A 340 -3.79 10.27 21.61
C LYS A 340 -3.60 8.78 21.32
N TRP A 341 -2.84 8.46 20.26
CA TRP A 341 -2.42 7.11 19.97
C TRP A 341 -1.22 6.69 20.83
N ILE A 342 -0.36 7.65 21.20
CA ILE A 342 0.81 7.48 22.09
C ILE A 342 0.82 8.52 23.20
#